data_37855e2331c034b60ab42cd4cf4b9c95
#
_entry.id   37855e2331c034b60ab42cd4cf4b9c95
#
_cell.length_a   1.000
_cell.length_b   1.000
_cell.length_c   1.000
_cell.angle_alpha   90.00
_cell.angle_beta   90.00
_cell.angle_gamma   90.00
#
_symmetry.space_group_name_H-M   'P 1'
#
loop_
_entity.id
_entity.type
_entity.pdbx_description
1 polymer ?
#
loop_
_entity_poly.entity_id
_entity_poly.type
_entity_poly.pdbx_seq_one_letter_code
_entity_poly.pdbx_strand_id
1 'polypeptide(L)'
;MTTYDAMCRIWNTSEEVKKKQYQQLLSLIKNYVSIIYNSLDIPVGKVEAAAHNEKPYVFATYEENGRFVRISDNQRPPVLRKNGSPKINFQVSIILITDELGENIISIPCSVKIENNHEKIVIRGDNYQEFVVDDDSAIEDAAEFFKTSVLLELAKS
;
A
#
# COMPACT_ATOMS: atom_id res chain seq x y z
N MET A 1 -32.86 -29.65 3.41
CA MET A 1 -31.58 -29.12 2.88
C MET A 1 -30.60 -30.27 2.77
N THR A 2 -29.98 -30.43 1.62
CA THR A 2 -28.98 -31.49 1.41
C THR A 2 -27.61 -31.03 1.90
N THR A 3 -26.72 -31.98 2.12
CA THR A 3 -25.31 -31.69 2.46
C THR A 3 -24.65 -30.87 1.36
N TYR A 4 -24.97 -31.14 0.11
CA TYR A 4 -24.46 -30.39 -1.02
C TYR A 4 -24.88 -28.91 -0.95
N ASP A 5 -26.15 -28.64 -0.65
CA ASP A 5 -26.66 -27.27 -0.50
C ASP A 5 -25.92 -26.53 0.63
N ALA A 6 -25.67 -27.23 1.73
CA ALA A 6 -24.91 -26.67 2.85
C ALA A 6 -23.47 -26.31 2.43
N MET A 7 -22.82 -27.20 1.68
CA MET A 7 -21.47 -26.96 1.14
C MET A 7 -21.45 -25.74 0.22
N CYS A 8 -22.44 -25.59 -0.66
CA CYS A 8 -22.55 -24.44 -1.55
C CYS A 8 -22.71 -23.13 -0.77
N ARG A 9 -23.51 -23.13 0.29
CA ARG A 9 -23.70 -21.94 1.13
C ARG A 9 -22.43 -21.55 1.85
N ILE A 10 -21.71 -22.51 2.42
CA ILE A 10 -20.46 -22.26 3.12
C ILE A 10 -19.44 -21.70 2.15
N TRP A 11 -19.33 -22.28 0.95
CA TRP A 11 -18.41 -21.82 -0.08
C TRP A 11 -18.74 -20.38 -0.51
N ASN A 12 -19.99 -20.06 -0.79
CA ASN A 12 -20.44 -18.72 -1.16
C ASN A 12 -20.12 -17.69 -0.08
N THR A 13 -20.41 -18.00 1.18
CA THR A 13 -20.12 -17.12 2.31
C THR A 13 -18.61 -16.88 2.43
N SER A 14 -17.81 -17.93 2.29
CA SER A 14 -16.35 -17.83 2.34
C SER A 14 -15.80 -16.92 1.23
N GLU A 15 -16.32 -17.09 0.00
CA GLU A 15 -15.87 -16.26 -1.13
C GLU A 15 -16.27 -14.79 -0.98
N GLU A 16 -17.45 -14.52 -0.44
CA GLU A 16 -17.90 -13.15 -0.14
C GLU A 16 -17.02 -12.49 0.92
N VAL A 17 -16.65 -13.20 1.98
CA VAL A 17 -15.76 -12.72 3.02
C VAL A 17 -14.38 -12.39 2.43
N LYS A 18 -13.83 -13.28 1.61
CA LYS A 18 -12.52 -13.07 0.95
C LYS A 18 -12.54 -11.83 0.06
N LYS A 19 -13.59 -11.65 -0.72
CA LYS A 19 -13.76 -10.50 -1.60
C LYS A 19 -13.81 -9.21 -0.79
N LYS A 20 -14.56 -9.20 0.31
CA LYS A 20 -14.68 -8.05 1.19
C LYS A 20 -13.34 -7.69 1.83
N GLN A 21 -12.60 -8.70 2.32
CA GLN A 21 -11.27 -8.50 2.89
C GLN A 21 -10.30 -7.91 1.86
N TYR A 22 -10.36 -8.38 0.62
CA TYR A 22 -9.53 -7.85 -0.45
C TYR A 22 -9.82 -6.37 -0.70
N GLN A 23 -11.10 -6.00 -0.77
CA GLN A 23 -11.49 -4.61 -0.94
C GLN A 23 -11.03 -3.73 0.22
N GLN A 24 -11.12 -4.25 1.45
CA GLN A 24 -10.62 -3.55 2.64
C GLN A 24 -9.12 -3.27 2.55
N LEU A 25 -8.33 -4.26 2.13
CA LEU A 25 -6.88 -4.11 2.00
C LEU A 25 -6.51 -3.14 0.88
N LEU A 26 -7.19 -3.18 -0.25
CA LEU A 26 -6.97 -2.23 -1.34
C LEU A 26 -7.30 -0.79 -0.91
N SER A 27 -8.38 -0.61 -0.17
CA SER A 27 -8.77 0.70 0.38
C SER A 27 -7.73 1.21 1.37
N LEU A 28 -7.18 0.33 2.19
CA LEU A 28 -6.15 0.68 3.15
C LEU A 28 -4.88 1.17 2.45
N ILE A 29 -4.45 0.49 1.39
CA ILE A 29 -3.31 0.93 0.58
C ILE A 29 -3.56 2.32 0.01
N LYS A 30 -4.74 2.53 -0.56
CA LYS A 30 -5.12 3.81 -1.16
C LYS A 30 -5.11 4.94 -0.13
N ASN A 31 -5.68 4.72 1.05
CA ASN A 31 -5.68 5.69 2.14
C ASN A 31 -4.27 6.01 2.62
N TYR A 32 -3.45 4.99 2.78
CA TYR A 32 -2.06 5.14 3.23
C TYR A 32 -1.27 6.02 2.25
N VAL A 33 -1.34 5.72 0.96
CA VAL A 33 -0.66 6.50 -0.08
C VAL A 33 -1.16 7.95 -0.09
N SER A 34 -2.47 8.14 0.04
CA SER A 34 -3.08 9.47 0.06
C SER A 34 -2.61 10.31 1.27
N ILE A 35 -2.53 9.70 2.44
CA ILE A 35 -2.07 10.37 3.66
C ILE A 35 -0.60 10.74 3.55
N ILE A 36 0.24 9.85 3.01
CA ILE A 36 1.65 10.16 2.73
C ILE A 36 1.75 11.37 1.81
N TYR A 37 1.03 11.34 0.68
CA TYR A 37 1.03 12.44 -0.28
C TYR A 37 0.67 13.77 0.35
N ASN A 38 -0.44 13.79 1.10
CA ASN A 38 -0.91 15.01 1.74
C ASN A 38 0.07 15.54 2.81
N SER A 39 0.79 14.66 3.48
CA SER A 39 1.72 15.01 4.55
C SER A 39 3.06 15.57 4.05
N LEU A 40 3.36 15.44 2.76
CA LEU A 40 4.64 15.89 2.19
C LEU A 40 4.66 17.39 1.87
N ASP A 41 3.52 18.06 1.84
CA ASP A 41 3.43 19.49 1.47
C ASP A 41 4.15 19.81 0.17
N ILE A 42 3.89 19.01 -0.88
CA ILE A 42 4.54 19.20 -2.18
C ILE A 42 4.17 20.57 -2.76
N PRO A 43 5.16 21.40 -3.15
CA PRO A 43 4.89 22.73 -3.71
C PRO A 43 3.96 22.69 -4.93
N VAL A 44 3.06 23.65 -5.04
CA VAL A 44 2.05 23.72 -6.11
C VAL A 44 2.67 23.61 -7.50
N GLY A 45 3.77 24.32 -7.75
CA GLY A 45 4.46 24.24 -9.04
C GLY A 45 4.95 22.85 -9.42
N LYS A 46 5.39 22.05 -8.42
CA LYS A 46 5.81 20.67 -8.65
C LYS A 46 4.61 19.74 -8.86
N VAL A 47 3.50 20.00 -8.17
CA VAL A 47 2.25 19.25 -8.38
C VAL A 47 1.75 19.45 -9.81
N GLU A 48 1.80 20.68 -10.31
CA GLU A 48 1.42 21.00 -11.69
C GLU A 48 2.32 20.27 -12.70
N ALA A 49 3.63 20.26 -12.45
CA ALA A 49 4.58 19.54 -13.30
C ALA A 49 4.30 18.03 -13.32
N ALA A 50 3.99 17.43 -12.16
CA ALA A 50 3.62 16.03 -12.07
C ALA A 50 2.32 15.72 -12.82
N ALA A 51 1.32 16.57 -12.69
CA ALA A 51 0.05 16.42 -13.39
C ALA A 51 0.25 16.50 -14.92
N HIS A 52 1.14 17.36 -15.37
CA HIS A 52 1.49 17.53 -16.78
C HIS A 52 2.14 16.26 -17.34
N ASN A 53 2.95 15.57 -16.54
CA ASN A 53 3.63 14.32 -16.93
C ASN A 53 2.81 13.06 -16.58
N GLU A 54 1.61 13.22 -16.07
CA GLU A 54 0.74 12.12 -15.61
C GLU A 54 1.39 11.21 -14.57
N LYS A 55 2.42 11.70 -13.85
CA LYS A 55 3.11 10.94 -12.81
C LYS A 55 2.80 11.52 -11.43
N PRO A 56 2.14 10.77 -10.55
CA PRO A 56 1.97 11.21 -9.16
C PRO A 56 3.32 11.16 -8.44
N TYR A 57 3.51 12.05 -7.44
CA TYR A 57 4.72 12.06 -6.62
C TYR A 57 4.82 10.87 -5.67
N VAL A 58 3.69 10.32 -5.27
CA VAL A 58 3.63 9.14 -4.39
C VAL A 58 2.70 8.12 -5.03
N PHE A 59 3.16 6.89 -5.14
CA PHE A 59 2.34 5.82 -5.72
C PHE A 59 2.75 4.46 -5.17
N ALA A 60 1.85 3.49 -5.26
CA ALA A 60 2.09 2.11 -4.85
C ALA A 60 2.27 1.21 -6.07
N THR A 61 3.20 0.26 -5.96
CA THR A 61 3.45 -0.74 -6.98
C THR A 61 3.48 -2.14 -6.35
N TYR A 62 3.29 -3.17 -7.17
CA TYR A 62 3.49 -4.55 -6.76
C TYR A 62 4.31 -5.27 -7.82
N GLU A 63 4.97 -6.35 -7.41
CA GLU A 63 5.79 -7.15 -8.32
C GLU A 63 4.93 -8.18 -9.04
N GLU A 64 5.03 -8.21 -10.37
CA GLU A 64 4.39 -9.19 -11.24
C GLU A 64 5.39 -9.65 -12.29
N ASN A 65 5.75 -10.94 -12.26
CA ASN A 65 6.70 -11.55 -13.21
C ASN A 65 8.03 -10.78 -13.31
N GLY A 66 8.57 -10.35 -12.16
CA GLY A 66 9.83 -9.62 -12.09
C GLY A 66 9.74 -8.15 -12.43
N ARG A 67 8.55 -7.64 -12.67
CA ARG A 67 8.32 -6.22 -12.98
C ARG A 67 7.48 -5.58 -11.91
N PHE A 68 7.72 -4.28 -11.65
CA PHE A 68 6.88 -3.51 -10.75
C PHE A 68 5.77 -2.83 -11.54
N VAL A 69 4.53 -3.15 -11.18
CA VAL A 69 3.33 -2.64 -11.83
C VAL A 69 2.62 -1.71 -10.85
N ARG A 70 2.21 -0.55 -11.34
CA ARG A 70 1.49 0.41 -10.50
C ARG A 70 0.10 -0.10 -10.16
N ILE A 71 -0.27 -0.01 -8.89
CA ILE A 71 -1.60 -0.39 -8.43
C ILE A 71 -2.62 0.63 -8.95
N SER A 72 -3.66 0.13 -9.63
CA SER A 72 -4.75 0.94 -10.17
C SER A 72 -6.02 0.10 -10.17
N ASP A 73 -7.12 0.67 -10.64
CA ASP A 73 -8.39 -0.08 -10.74
C ASP A 73 -8.28 -1.30 -11.65
N ASN A 74 -7.41 -1.24 -12.67
CA ASN A 74 -7.20 -2.31 -13.64
C ASN A 74 -5.99 -3.19 -13.34
N GLN A 75 -5.09 -2.76 -12.47
CA GLN A 75 -3.88 -3.48 -12.09
C GLN A 75 -3.91 -3.68 -10.59
N ARG A 76 -4.32 -4.88 -10.17
CA ARG A 76 -4.50 -5.21 -8.76
C ARG A 76 -3.49 -6.25 -8.30
N PRO A 77 -2.88 -6.05 -7.12
CA PRO A 77 -1.92 -7.01 -6.58
C PRO A 77 -2.62 -8.29 -6.13
N PRO A 78 -1.90 -9.42 -6.15
CA PRO A 78 -2.46 -10.67 -5.61
C PRO A 78 -2.54 -10.63 -4.09
N VAL A 79 -3.52 -11.35 -3.54
CA VAL A 79 -3.64 -11.58 -2.11
C VAL A 79 -2.94 -12.88 -1.76
N LEU A 80 -2.02 -12.81 -0.80
CA LEU A 80 -1.40 -13.98 -0.21
C LEU A 80 -2.19 -14.35 1.04
N ARG A 81 -2.44 -15.66 1.24
CA ARG A 81 -3.13 -16.13 2.43
C ARG A 81 -2.25 -17.12 3.18
N LYS A 82 -2.03 -16.83 4.46
CA LYS A 82 -1.31 -17.72 5.35
C LYS A 82 -2.18 -17.94 6.58
N ASN A 83 -2.54 -19.21 6.83
CA ASN A 83 -3.44 -19.58 7.93
C ASN A 83 -4.78 -18.80 7.90
N GLY A 84 -5.31 -18.55 6.68
CA GLY A 84 -6.57 -17.84 6.50
C GLY A 84 -6.45 -16.31 6.56
N SER A 85 -5.30 -15.77 6.91
CA SER A 85 -5.09 -14.31 7.01
C SER A 85 -4.64 -13.73 5.67
N PRO A 86 -5.40 -12.77 5.11
CA PRO A 86 -5.04 -12.15 3.84
C PRO A 86 -3.94 -11.11 4.01
N LYS A 87 -3.05 -11.04 3.03
CA LYS A 87 -1.93 -10.09 3.02
C LYS A 87 -1.65 -9.66 1.58
N ILE A 88 -1.38 -8.37 1.39
CA ILE A 88 -0.91 -7.83 0.12
C ILE A 88 0.47 -7.23 0.32
N ASN A 89 1.45 -7.67 -0.46
CA ASN A 89 2.79 -7.08 -0.50
C ASN A 89 2.83 -6.02 -1.60
N PHE A 90 3.41 -4.88 -1.29
CA PHE A 90 3.53 -3.76 -2.24
C PHE A 90 4.72 -2.89 -1.86
N GLN A 91 5.01 -1.92 -2.71
CA GLN A 91 6.00 -0.88 -2.40
C GLN A 91 5.33 0.48 -2.53
N VAL A 92 5.71 1.41 -1.68
CA VAL A 92 5.34 2.81 -1.85
C VAL A 92 6.56 3.55 -2.35
N SER A 93 6.38 4.29 -3.44
CA SER A 93 7.46 5.01 -4.10
C SER A 93 7.22 6.51 -4.03
N ILE A 94 8.29 7.26 -3.80
CA ILE A 94 8.30 8.72 -3.86
C ILE A 94 9.19 9.15 -5.00
N ILE A 95 8.71 10.07 -5.83
CA ILE A 95 9.50 10.69 -6.88
C ILE A 95 10.05 12.01 -6.35
N LEU A 96 11.39 12.12 -6.33
CA LEU A 96 12.10 13.32 -5.97
C LEU A 96 12.58 14.00 -7.25
N ILE A 97 12.15 15.23 -7.45
CA ILE A 97 12.53 16.01 -8.64
C ILE A 97 13.34 17.22 -8.20
N THR A 98 14.57 17.32 -8.70
CA THR A 98 15.43 18.47 -8.46
C THR A 98 15.84 19.09 -9.80
N ASP A 99 16.09 20.40 -9.80
CA ASP A 99 16.51 21.11 -11.01
C ASP A 99 17.89 20.67 -11.50
N GLU A 100 18.76 20.24 -10.58
CA GLU A 100 20.13 19.88 -10.89
C GLU A 100 20.29 18.41 -11.30
N LEU A 101 19.60 17.50 -10.61
CA LEU A 101 19.81 16.05 -10.75
C LEU A 101 18.67 15.33 -11.46
N GLY A 102 17.62 16.05 -11.82
CA GLY A 102 16.47 15.48 -12.48
C GLY A 102 15.58 14.67 -11.51
N GLU A 103 15.18 13.48 -11.94
CA GLU A 103 14.21 12.65 -11.24
C GLU A 103 14.87 11.44 -10.57
N ASN A 104 14.52 11.19 -9.30
CA ASN A 104 14.95 10.00 -8.58
C ASN A 104 13.74 9.37 -7.88
N ILE A 105 13.71 8.05 -7.82
CA ILE A 105 12.61 7.30 -7.20
C ILE A 105 13.15 6.53 -6.01
N ILE A 106 12.53 6.73 -4.84
CA ILE A 106 12.82 5.97 -3.62
C ILE A 106 11.62 5.09 -3.32
N SER A 107 11.84 3.80 -3.15
CA SER A 107 10.78 2.82 -2.89
C SER A 107 11.01 2.11 -1.56
N ILE A 108 9.96 2.00 -0.76
CA ILE A 108 9.99 1.32 0.54
C ILE A 108 9.02 0.13 0.49
N PRO A 109 9.49 -1.09 0.75
CA PRO A 109 8.62 -2.26 0.80
C PRO A 109 7.64 -2.18 1.96
N CYS A 110 6.38 -2.50 1.69
CA CYS A 110 5.30 -2.48 2.67
C CYS A 110 4.41 -3.69 2.49
N SER A 111 3.54 -3.92 3.45
CA SER A 111 2.41 -4.83 3.28
C SER A 111 1.24 -4.37 4.11
N VAL A 112 0.03 -4.78 3.69
CA VAL A 112 -1.19 -4.64 4.47
C VAL A 112 -1.73 -6.03 4.70
N LYS A 113 -2.28 -6.27 5.89
CA LYS A 113 -2.84 -7.57 6.26
C LYS A 113 -4.01 -7.41 7.22
N ILE A 114 -4.84 -8.44 7.28
CA ILE A 114 -5.89 -8.57 8.30
C ILE A 114 -5.52 -9.77 9.15
N GLU A 115 -5.31 -9.55 10.44
CA GLU A 115 -4.90 -10.57 11.39
C GLU A 115 -5.65 -10.37 12.67
N ASN A 116 -6.32 -11.43 13.17
CA ASN A 116 -7.19 -11.37 14.36
C ASN A 116 -8.24 -10.25 14.27
N ASN A 117 -8.86 -10.09 13.08
CA ASN A 117 -9.86 -9.08 12.77
C ASN A 117 -9.35 -7.63 12.82
N HIS A 118 -8.02 -7.43 12.85
CA HIS A 118 -7.41 -6.11 12.81
C HIS A 118 -6.70 -5.89 11.48
N GLU A 119 -6.92 -4.73 10.88
CA GLU A 119 -6.14 -4.28 9.73
C GLU A 119 -4.79 -3.79 10.23
N LYS A 120 -3.71 -4.15 9.53
CA LYS A 120 -2.35 -3.75 9.89
C LYS A 120 -1.60 -3.26 8.67
N ILE A 121 -0.79 -2.22 8.86
CA ILE A 121 0.19 -1.75 7.88
C ILE A 121 1.57 -2.15 8.40
N VAL A 122 2.36 -2.80 7.56
CA VAL A 122 3.73 -3.22 7.88
C VAL A 122 4.67 -2.49 6.93
N ILE A 123 5.65 -1.79 7.49
CA ILE A 123 6.68 -1.10 6.73
C ILE A 123 7.98 -1.90 6.89
N ARG A 124 8.53 -2.36 5.77
CA ARG A 124 9.67 -3.29 5.75
C ARG A 124 10.91 -2.69 5.09
N GLY A 125 11.18 -1.43 5.38
CA GLY A 125 12.46 -0.82 5.03
C GLY A 125 13.58 -1.42 5.89
N ASP A 126 14.67 -0.69 6.10
CA ASP A 126 15.77 -1.14 6.99
C ASP A 126 15.27 -1.37 8.41
N ASN A 127 14.30 -0.57 8.84
CA ASN A 127 13.63 -0.74 10.13
C ASN A 127 12.24 -1.30 9.88
N TYR A 128 11.94 -2.41 10.54
CA TYR A 128 10.64 -3.07 10.45
C TYR A 128 9.70 -2.49 11.50
N GLN A 129 8.48 -2.14 11.11
CA GLN A 129 7.45 -1.67 12.03
C GLN A 129 6.05 -2.09 11.58
N GLU A 130 5.24 -2.56 12.53
CA GLU A 130 3.83 -2.87 12.33
C GLU A 130 2.96 -1.81 12.99
N PHE A 131 1.88 -1.42 12.31
CA PHE A 131 0.89 -0.49 12.82
C PHE A 131 -0.49 -1.14 12.77
N VAL A 132 -1.16 -1.24 13.92
CA VAL A 132 -2.55 -1.70 13.99
C VAL A 132 -3.45 -0.52 13.65
N VAL A 133 -4.25 -0.67 12.60
CA VAL A 133 -5.08 0.43 12.08
C VAL A 133 -6.44 0.39 12.76
N ASP A 134 -6.56 1.07 13.89
CA ASP A 134 -7.82 1.21 14.63
C ASP A 134 -8.54 2.51 14.24
N ASP A 135 -7.77 3.52 13.80
CA ASP A 135 -8.28 4.83 13.39
C ASP A 135 -7.32 5.50 12.41
N ASP A 136 -7.67 6.68 11.92
CA ASP A 136 -6.83 7.45 10.97
C ASP A 136 -5.50 7.89 11.58
N SER A 137 -5.45 8.07 12.90
CA SER A 137 -4.21 8.43 13.60
C SER A 137 -3.13 7.37 13.44
N ALA A 138 -3.51 6.08 13.44
CA ALA A 138 -2.57 4.99 13.20
C ALA A 138 -1.98 5.03 11.78
N ILE A 139 -2.80 5.42 10.79
CA ILE A 139 -2.32 5.56 9.41
C ILE A 139 -1.38 6.75 9.30
N GLU A 140 -1.66 7.84 10.02
CA GLU A 140 -0.76 9.00 10.08
C GLU A 140 0.58 8.64 10.70
N ASP A 141 0.59 7.84 11.77
CA ASP A 141 1.81 7.34 12.41
C ASP A 141 2.61 6.49 11.44
N ALA A 142 1.95 5.62 10.68
CA ALA A 142 2.59 4.80 9.65
C ALA A 142 3.20 5.69 8.55
N ALA A 143 2.51 6.76 8.14
CA ALA A 143 3.02 7.71 7.15
C ALA A 143 4.26 8.44 7.64
N GLU A 144 4.29 8.85 8.92
CA GLU A 144 5.47 9.47 9.52
C GLU A 144 6.66 8.51 9.56
N PHE A 145 6.42 7.25 9.91
CA PHE A 145 7.45 6.22 9.89
C PHE A 145 7.98 6.00 8.46
N PHE A 146 7.10 6.00 7.47
CA PHE A 146 7.47 5.89 6.07
C PHE A 146 8.40 7.02 5.66
N LYS A 147 8.07 8.26 6.01
CA LYS A 147 8.90 9.42 5.68
C LYS A 147 10.29 9.33 6.32
N THR A 148 10.35 8.87 7.56
CA THR A 148 11.63 8.62 8.24
C THR A 148 12.43 7.56 7.50
N SER A 149 11.79 6.49 7.04
CA SER A 149 12.45 5.42 6.27
C SER A 149 13.03 5.96 4.96
N VAL A 150 12.31 6.85 4.27
CA VAL A 150 12.81 7.49 3.05
C VAL A 150 14.05 8.34 3.36
N LEU A 151 14.01 9.13 4.44
CA LEU A 151 15.16 9.95 4.84
C LEU A 151 16.39 9.10 5.15
N LEU A 152 16.20 7.94 5.79
CA LEU A 152 17.29 7.01 6.08
C LEU A 152 17.87 6.42 4.79
N GLU A 153 17.04 6.06 3.82
CA GLU A 153 17.52 5.59 2.52
C GLU A 153 18.34 6.65 1.79
N LEU A 154 17.88 7.91 1.82
CA LEU A 154 18.61 9.02 1.20
C LEU A 154 19.96 9.27 1.89
N ALA A 155 20.02 9.09 3.20
CA ALA A 155 21.26 9.29 3.96
C ALA A 155 22.35 8.25 3.64
N LYS A 156 21.97 7.09 3.08
CA LYS A 156 22.92 6.04 2.67
C LYS A 156 23.54 6.29 1.30
N SER A 157 22.95 7.17 0.53
CA SER A 157 23.35 7.43 -0.85
C SER A 157 24.62 8.28 -0.95
#